data_1ba8ef038bda31f413f43aa889098ec5
#
_entry.id   1ba8ef038bda31f413f43aa889098ec5
#
_cell.length_a   1.000
_cell.length_b   1.000
_cell.length_c   1.000
_cell.angle_alpha   90.00
_cell.angle_beta   90.00
_cell.angle_gamma   90.00
#
_symmetry.space_group_name_H-M   'P 1'
#
loop_
_entity.id
_entity.type
_entity.pdbx_description
1 polymer ?
#
loop_
_entity_poly.entity_id
_entity_poly.type
_entity_poly.pdbx_seq_one_letter_code
_entity_poly.pdbx_strand_id
1 'polypeptide(L)'
;GADGVVFVADSQRRQLDENIQSLRDMHEVLAEQGVDARSLPLVMQYNKQDLPAELILTPAELDEALNFRTAPRFSADALGGTGVFETLREVSQRVLQRLSTPAGAAT
;
A
#
# COMPACT_ATOMS: atom_id res chain seq x y z
N GLY A 1 -12.14 11.74 -7.05
CA GLY A 1 -11.17 10.72 -7.27
C GLY A 1 -10.10 10.67 -6.22
N ALA A 2 -9.35 9.60 -6.21
CA ALA A 2 -8.25 9.42 -5.27
C ALA A 2 -6.99 10.14 -5.76
N ASP A 3 -6.28 10.79 -4.85
CA ASP A 3 -4.99 11.42 -5.14
C ASP A 3 -3.81 10.52 -4.77
N GLY A 4 -4.06 9.49 -3.96
CA GLY A 4 -3.08 8.51 -3.56
C GLY A 4 -3.78 7.33 -2.92
N VAL A 5 -3.08 6.21 -2.75
CA VAL A 5 -3.64 4.97 -2.23
C VAL A 5 -2.72 4.39 -1.18
N VAL A 6 -3.32 3.95 -0.08
CA VAL A 6 -2.65 3.09 0.88
C VAL A 6 -3.29 1.70 0.77
N PHE A 7 -2.49 0.69 0.45
CA PHE A 7 -2.97 -0.68 0.47
C PHE A 7 -2.56 -1.32 1.80
N VAL A 8 -3.56 -1.69 2.59
CA VAL A 8 -3.33 -2.31 3.91
C VAL A 8 -3.49 -3.81 3.76
N ALA A 9 -2.40 -4.55 4.00
CA ALA A 9 -2.41 -6.00 3.95
C ALA A 9 -2.37 -6.56 5.38
N ASP A 10 -3.08 -7.66 5.57
CA ASP A 10 -3.01 -8.45 6.79
C ASP A 10 -1.85 -9.42 6.66
N SER A 11 -0.84 -9.30 7.51
CA SER A 11 0.39 -10.09 7.41
C SER A 11 0.23 -11.58 7.71
N GLN A 12 -0.91 -12.02 8.22
CA GLN A 12 -1.12 -13.43 8.53
C GLN A 12 -1.00 -14.29 7.27
N ARG A 13 -0.30 -15.41 7.39
CA ARG A 13 -0.10 -16.35 6.26
C ARG A 13 -1.42 -16.81 5.65
N ARG A 14 -2.41 -17.06 6.49
CA ARG A 14 -3.72 -17.52 6.06
C ARG A 14 -4.50 -16.47 5.27
N GLN A 15 -4.07 -15.21 5.32
CA GLN A 15 -4.76 -14.10 4.64
C GLN A 15 -4.12 -13.73 3.31
N LEU A 16 -3.10 -14.45 2.86
CA LEU A 16 -2.38 -14.09 1.64
C LEU A 16 -3.30 -14.03 0.42
N ASP A 17 -4.13 -15.05 0.23
CA ASP A 17 -5.04 -15.09 -0.92
C ASP A 17 -6.07 -13.96 -0.88
N GLU A 18 -6.56 -13.63 0.33
CA GLU A 18 -7.48 -12.50 0.50
C GLU A 18 -6.80 -11.18 0.17
N ASN A 19 -5.53 -11.01 0.58
CA ASN A 19 -4.76 -9.82 0.24
C ASN A 19 -4.57 -9.68 -1.27
N ILE A 20 -4.25 -10.77 -1.95
CA ILE A 20 -4.08 -10.78 -3.40
C ILE A 20 -5.38 -10.39 -4.08
N GLN A 21 -6.51 -10.95 -3.64
CA GLN A 21 -7.80 -10.61 -4.20
C GLN A 21 -8.18 -9.16 -3.96
N SER A 22 -7.91 -8.65 -2.74
CA SER A 22 -8.17 -7.24 -2.41
C SER A 22 -7.36 -6.29 -3.29
N LEU A 23 -6.11 -6.65 -3.59
CA LEU A 23 -5.26 -5.84 -4.46
C LEU A 23 -5.83 -5.80 -5.88
N ARG A 24 -6.28 -6.94 -6.40
CA ARG A 24 -6.93 -7.01 -7.72
C ARG A 24 -8.21 -6.18 -7.75
N ASP A 25 -9.04 -6.30 -6.71
CA ASP A 25 -10.28 -5.55 -6.60
C ASP A 25 -10.02 -4.05 -6.59
N MET A 26 -8.98 -3.60 -5.91
CA MET A 26 -8.58 -2.20 -5.90
C MET A 26 -8.26 -1.71 -7.31
N HIS A 27 -7.47 -2.47 -8.07
CA HIS A 27 -7.13 -2.14 -9.44
C HIS A 27 -8.36 -2.06 -10.34
N GLU A 28 -9.29 -3.01 -10.19
CA GLU A 28 -10.52 -3.03 -10.97
C GLU A 28 -11.42 -1.84 -10.66
N VAL A 29 -11.60 -1.51 -9.38
CA VAL A 29 -12.43 -0.37 -8.97
C VAL A 29 -11.87 0.93 -9.53
N LEU A 30 -10.56 1.12 -9.45
CA LEU A 30 -9.93 2.32 -9.99
C LEU A 30 -10.07 2.39 -11.51
N ALA A 31 -9.92 1.27 -12.19
CA ALA A 31 -10.07 1.20 -13.65
C ALA A 31 -11.51 1.54 -14.07
N GLU A 32 -12.51 1.08 -13.32
CA GLU A 32 -13.92 1.41 -13.57
C GLU A 32 -14.18 2.92 -13.45
N GLN A 33 -13.41 3.60 -12.61
CA GLN A 33 -13.48 5.05 -12.45
C GLN A 33 -12.62 5.80 -13.46
N GLY A 34 -12.01 5.10 -14.41
CA GLY A 34 -11.15 5.70 -15.40
C GLY A 34 -9.76 6.05 -14.89
N VAL A 35 -9.34 5.47 -13.76
CA VAL A 35 -8.05 5.74 -13.13
C VAL A 35 -7.13 4.55 -13.30
N ASP A 36 -5.93 4.81 -13.85
CA ASP A 36 -4.87 3.80 -13.86
C ASP A 36 -4.18 3.82 -12.50
N ALA A 37 -4.34 2.73 -11.74
CA ALA A 37 -3.76 2.61 -10.41
C ALA A 37 -2.25 2.83 -10.41
N ARG A 38 -1.57 2.51 -11.51
CA ARG A 38 -0.13 2.68 -11.63
C ARG A 38 0.29 4.15 -11.70
N SER A 39 -0.63 5.05 -12.01
CA SER A 39 -0.35 6.49 -12.07
C SER A 39 -0.50 7.18 -10.72
N LEU A 40 -1.08 6.52 -9.72
CA LEU A 40 -1.29 7.10 -8.40
C LEU A 40 -0.12 6.78 -7.47
N PRO A 41 0.22 7.71 -6.56
CA PRO A 41 1.11 7.37 -5.45
C PRO A 41 0.54 6.20 -4.65
N LEU A 42 1.36 5.21 -4.38
CA LEU A 42 0.98 4.01 -3.64
C LEU A 42 1.94 3.79 -2.48
N VAL A 43 1.39 3.48 -1.33
CA VAL A 43 2.17 3.07 -0.15
C VAL A 43 1.55 1.77 0.38
N MET A 44 2.40 0.83 0.74
CA MET A 44 1.96 -0.45 1.31
C MET A 44 2.08 -0.38 2.83
N GLN A 45 1.05 -0.86 3.53
CA GLN A 45 1.09 -1.02 4.98
C GLN A 45 0.84 -2.49 5.32
N TYR A 46 1.81 -3.12 5.97
CA TYR A 46 1.71 -4.52 6.37
C TYR A 46 1.35 -4.59 7.85
N ASN A 47 0.06 -4.81 8.10
CA ASN A 47 -0.53 -4.84 9.43
C ASN A 47 -0.28 -6.16 10.15
N LYS A 48 -0.42 -6.14 11.46
CA LYS A 48 -0.29 -7.32 12.33
C LYS A 48 1.12 -7.91 12.38
N GLN A 49 2.13 -7.07 12.15
CA GLN A 49 3.52 -7.52 12.26
C GLN A 49 3.96 -7.81 13.69
N ASP A 50 3.13 -7.47 14.68
CA ASP A 50 3.33 -7.78 16.09
C ASP A 50 2.93 -9.21 16.47
N LEU A 51 2.25 -9.93 15.58
CA LEU A 51 1.86 -11.31 15.84
C LEU A 51 3.08 -12.24 15.83
N PRO A 52 2.95 -13.46 16.45
CA PRO A 52 4.05 -14.42 16.43
C PRO A 52 4.55 -14.69 15.01
N ALA A 53 5.87 -14.81 14.87
CA ALA A 53 6.52 -14.92 13.57
C ALA A 53 6.04 -16.12 12.75
N GLU A 54 5.66 -17.21 13.39
CA GLU A 54 5.17 -18.40 12.70
C GLU A 54 3.79 -18.20 12.06
N LEU A 55 3.04 -17.16 12.47
CA LEU A 55 1.70 -16.89 11.96
C LEU A 55 1.69 -15.88 10.81
N ILE A 56 2.79 -15.16 10.60
CA ILE A 56 2.83 -14.05 9.64
C ILE A 56 3.89 -14.26 8.58
N LEU A 57 3.71 -13.57 7.46
CA LEU A 57 4.75 -13.42 6.44
C LEU A 57 5.64 -12.25 6.80
N THR A 58 6.92 -12.35 6.45
CA THR A 58 7.83 -11.21 6.63
C THR A 58 7.50 -10.10 5.63
N PRO A 59 7.93 -8.86 5.90
CA PRO A 59 7.76 -7.79 4.91
C PRO A 59 8.34 -8.14 3.53
N ALA A 60 9.47 -8.85 3.49
CA ALA A 60 10.07 -9.27 2.21
C ALA A 60 9.18 -10.26 1.47
N GLU A 61 8.58 -11.21 2.18
CA GLU A 61 7.65 -12.17 1.57
C GLU A 61 6.39 -11.49 1.06
N LEU A 62 5.87 -10.51 1.81
CA LEU A 62 4.72 -9.72 1.38
C LEU A 62 5.04 -8.85 0.18
N ASP A 63 6.22 -8.25 0.14
CA ASP A 63 6.68 -7.50 -1.03
C ASP A 63 6.69 -8.37 -2.28
N GLU A 64 7.21 -9.59 -2.16
CA GLU A 64 7.28 -10.52 -3.30
C GLU A 64 5.90 -10.87 -3.83
N ALA A 65 4.92 -11.02 -2.94
CA ALA A 65 3.56 -11.42 -3.31
C ALA A 65 2.68 -10.26 -3.75
N LEU A 66 2.90 -9.05 -3.22
CA LEU A 66 1.95 -7.94 -3.35
C LEU A 66 2.54 -6.66 -3.93
N ASN A 67 3.83 -6.39 -3.68
CA ASN A 67 4.42 -5.07 -3.98
C ASN A 67 5.15 -5.05 -5.31
N PHE A 68 4.40 -5.23 -6.39
CA PHE A 68 4.98 -5.30 -7.74
C PHE A 68 5.55 -3.97 -8.22
N ARG A 69 5.12 -2.85 -7.64
CA ARG A 69 5.58 -1.51 -8.01
C ARG A 69 6.78 -1.06 -7.19
N THR A 70 7.26 -1.88 -6.27
CA THR A 70 8.32 -1.51 -5.33
C THR A 70 7.97 -0.22 -4.60
N ALA A 71 6.72 -0.11 -4.16
CA ALA A 71 6.24 1.05 -3.41
C ALA A 71 6.85 1.06 -2.00
N PRO A 72 6.93 2.23 -1.35
CA PRO A 72 7.32 2.28 0.06
C PRO A 72 6.39 1.41 0.89
N ARG A 73 6.96 0.71 1.86
CA ARG A 73 6.18 -0.13 2.75
C ARG A 73 6.52 0.13 4.20
N PHE A 74 5.53 -0.04 5.05
CA PHE A 74 5.69 0.12 6.50
C PHE A 74 5.07 -1.07 7.20
N SER A 75 5.80 -1.62 8.15
CA SER A 75 5.24 -2.61 9.07
C SER A 75 4.41 -1.88 10.11
N ALA A 76 3.24 -2.40 10.39
CA ALA A 76 2.31 -1.71 11.28
C ALA A 76 1.68 -2.64 12.29
N ASP A 77 1.32 -2.05 13.42
CA ASP A 77 0.48 -2.62 14.45
C ASP A 77 -0.67 -1.64 14.65
N ALA A 78 -1.83 -1.97 14.11
CA ALA A 78 -2.98 -1.07 14.16
C ALA A 78 -3.48 -0.83 15.59
N LEU A 79 -3.33 -1.81 16.47
CA LEU A 79 -3.76 -1.66 17.87
C LEU A 79 -2.83 -0.71 18.63
N GLY A 80 -1.53 -0.83 18.42
CA GLY A 80 -0.55 0.05 19.04
C GLY A 80 -0.29 1.34 18.26
N GLY A 81 -0.81 1.45 17.03
CA GLY A 81 -0.61 2.62 16.19
C GLY A 81 0.76 2.69 15.52
N THR A 82 1.63 1.71 15.75
CA THR A 82 2.96 1.68 15.14
C THR A 82 2.85 1.56 13.63
N GLY A 83 3.59 2.39 12.90
CA GLY A 83 3.64 2.36 11.45
C GLY A 83 2.48 3.02 10.74
N VAL A 84 1.35 3.27 11.43
CA VAL A 84 0.18 3.90 10.81
C VAL A 84 0.45 5.35 10.46
N PHE A 85 1.04 6.10 11.39
CA PHE A 85 1.38 7.51 11.18
C PHE A 85 2.39 7.65 10.03
N GLU A 86 3.42 6.82 10.01
CA GLU A 86 4.46 6.84 9.00
C GLU A 86 3.89 6.55 7.62
N THR A 87 2.96 5.60 7.53
CA THR A 87 2.26 5.27 6.28
C THR A 87 1.50 6.49 5.74
N LEU A 88 0.70 7.12 6.60
CA LEU A 88 -0.11 8.27 6.22
C LEU A 88 0.76 9.45 5.82
N ARG A 89 1.86 9.68 6.55
CA ARG A 89 2.79 10.75 6.23
C ARG A 89 3.43 10.53 4.86
N GLU A 90 3.86 9.29 4.57
CA GLU A 90 4.51 8.99 3.29
C GLU A 90 3.56 9.19 2.11
N VAL A 91 2.33 8.67 2.19
CA VAL A 91 1.38 8.86 1.09
C VAL A 91 1.01 10.31 0.90
N SER A 92 0.89 11.07 2.01
CA SER A 92 0.59 12.50 1.94
C SER A 92 1.71 13.27 1.26
N GLN A 93 2.97 12.97 1.59
CA GLN A 93 4.12 13.62 0.96
C GLN A 93 4.18 13.32 -0.54
N ARG A 94 3.89 12.09 -0.94
CA ARG A 94 3.91 11.71 -2.35
C ARG A 94 2.79 12.38 -3.13
N VAL A 95 1.60 12.50 -2.54
CA VAL A 95 0.50 13.25 -3.15
C VAL A 95 0.88 14.70 -3.33
N LEU A 96 1.45 15.34 -2.30
CA LEU A 96 1.88 16.73 -2.39
C LEU A 96 2.94 16.93 -3.46
N GLN A 97 3.90 16.04 -3.57
CA GLN A 97 4.93 16.10 -4.61
C GLN A 97 4.31 16.03 -6.00
N ARG A 98 3.35 15.14 -6.20
CA ARG A 98 2.66 14.99 -7.47
C ARG A 98 1.87 16.25 -7.83
N LEU A 99 1.14 16.81 -6.87
CA LEU A 99 0.31 18.00 -7.09
C LEU A 99 1.14 19.26 -7.32
N SER A 100 2.35 19.33 -6.75
CA SER A 100 3.22 20.49 -6.90
C SER A 100 4.08 20.45 -8.16
N THR A 101 4.07 19.33 -8.90
CA THR A 101 4.79 19.19 -10.16
C THR A 101 3.91 19.72 -11.29
N PRO A 102 4.32 20.80 -12.00
CA PRO A 102 3.52 21.31 -13.12
C PRO A 102 3.35 20.27 -14.22
N ALA A 103 2.22 20.35 -14.93
CA ALA A 103 1.96 19.47 -16.06
C ALA A 103 3.07 19.65 -17.10
N GLY A 104 3.69 18.55 -17.50
CA GLY A 104 4.78 18.53 -18.46
C GLY A 104 6.17 18.71 -17.85
N ALA A 105 6.27 19.21 -16.62
CA ALA A 105 7.57 19.38 -15.96
C ALA A 105 8.11 18.07 -15.39
N ALA A 106 7.26 17.10 -15.19
CA ALA A 106 7.64 15.78 -14.69
C ALA A 106 8.17 14.87 -15.80
N THR A 107 8.09 15.30 -17.00
CA THR A 107 8.55 14.52 -18.16
C THR A 107 10.03 14.72 -18.43
#